data_e26630f0b8fc912e6ceb7aed5db83780
#
_entry.id   e26630f0b8fc912e6ceb7aed5db83780
#
_cell.length_a   1.000
_cell.length_b   1.000
_cell.length_c   1.000
_cell.angle_alpha   90.00
_cell.angle_beta   90.00
_cell.angle_gamma   90.00
#
_symmetry.space_group_name_H-M   'P 1'
#
loop_
_entity.id
_entity.type
_entity.pdbx_description
1 polymer ?
#
loop_
_entity_poly.entity_id
_entity_poly.type
_entity_poly.pdbx_seq_one_letter_code
_entity_poly.pdbx_strand_id
1 'polypeptide(L)'
;PDALYFAQHEICSFYAEQEDFERALPEVRHLYDLARSSMQSHFALINVLARLERFDEIIEVARHGLRIASDRSAIGYLFYRLAFAYWNCDQLELALACYRLVPRGEESGSNALEEMQGLMNEMGVNEPPTFEDAVETIRKAGLELPPVPAVTNQLADAAVQLVDNGFFFLARGCIF
;
A
#
# COMPACT_ATOMS: atom_id res chain seq x y z
N PRO A 1 -21.56 -6.93 -9.70
CA PRO A 1 -20.22 -6.76 -9.03
C PRO A 1 -19.60 -8.13 -8.76
N ASP A 2 -20.40 -9.09 -8.25
CA ASP A 2 -19.89 -10.39 -7.81
C ASP A 2 -19.36 -11.27 -8.95
N ALA A 3 -20.02 -11.27 -10.10
CA ALA A 3 -19.61 -12.07 -11.26
C ALA A 3 -18.24 -11.62 -11.82
N LEU A 4 -17.99 -10.32 -11.82
CA LEU A 4 -16.71 -9.77 -12.26
C LEU A 4 -15.57 -10.14 -11.30
N TYR A 5 -15.84 -10.06 -9.99
CA TYR A 5 -14.91 -10.48 -8.94
C TYR A 5 -14.55 -11.96 -9.06
N PHE A 6 -15.54 -12.83 -9.23
CA PHE A 6 -15.30 -14.26 -9.41
C PHE A 6 -14.48 -14.56 -10.66
N ALA A 7 -14.83 -13.95 -11.80
CA ALA A 7 -14.06 -14.13 -13.03
C ALA A 7 -12.59 -13.68 -12.87
N GLN A 8 -12.37 -12.56 -12.19
CA GLN A 8 -11.05 -12.05 -11.89
C GLN A 8 -10.24 -13.00 -11.00
N HIS A 9 -10.89 -13.50 -9.94
CA HIS A 9 -10.24 -14.44 -9.02
C HIS A 9 -9.86 -15.74 -9.74
N GLU A 10 -10.75 -16.30 -10.53
CA GLU A 10 -10.51 -17.53 -11.30
C GLU A 10 -9.37 -17.36 -12.32
N ILE A 11 -9.35 -16.24 -13.06
CA ILE A 11 -8.27 -15.96 -14.02
C ILE A 11 -6.93 -15.83 -13.30
N CYS A 12 -6.88 -15.06 -12.21
CA CYS A 12 -5.65 -14.88 -11.45
C CYS A 12 -5.17 -16.19 -10.83
N SER A 13 -6.07 -17.00 -10.27
CA SER A 13 -5.76 -18.30 -9.70
C SER A 13 -5.25 -19.27 -10.76
N PHE A 14 -5.91 -19.34 -11.91
CA PHE A 14 -5.51 -20.21 -13.02
C PHE A 14 -4.09 -19.92 -13.51
N TYR A 15 -3.77 -18.64 -13.75
CA TYR A 15 -2.43 -18.29 -14.22
C TYR A 15 -1.38 -18.34 -13.10
N ALA A 16 -1.78 -18.06 -11.85
CA ALA A 16 -0.88 -18.21 -10.70
C ALA A 16 -0.43 -19.67 -10.49
N GLU A 17 -1.34 -20.64 -10.68
CA GLU A 17 -1.04 -22.06 -10.62
C GLU A 17 -0.06 -22.50 -11.73
N GLN A 18 -0.08 -21.83 -12.86
CA GLN A 18 0.80 -22.09 -13.99
C GLN A 18 2.05 -21.22 -14.03
N GLU A 19 2.19 -20.29 -13.08
CA GLU A 19 3.27 -19.28 -13.05
C GLU A 19 3.39 -18.45 -14.36
N ASP A 20 2.31 -18.36 -15.15
CA ASP A 20 2.27 -17.64 -16.43
C ASP A 20 1.72 -16.22 -16.25
N PHE A 21 2.47 -15.39 -15.53
CA PHE A 21 2.06 -14.03 -15.17
C PHE A 21 2.03 -13.08 -16.38
N GLU A 22 2.81 -13.34 -17.41
CA GLU A 22 2.79 -12.55 -18.65
C GLU A 22 1.44 -12.68 -19.38
N ARG A 23 0.84 -13.89 -19.39
CA ARG A 23 -0.50 -14.08 -19.93
C ARG A 23 -1.61 -13.57 -19.01
N ALA A 24 -1.38 -13.60 -17.69
CA ALA A 24 -2.32 -13.03 -16.73
C ALA A 24 -2.45 -11.51 -16.86
N LEU A 25 -1.36 -10.82 -17.17
CA LEU A 25 -1.27 -9.36 -17.10
C LEU A 25 -2.33 -8.63 -17.94
N PRO A 26 -2.56 -8.93 -19.23
CA PRO A 26 -3.57 -8.22 -20.03
C PRO A 26 -4.98 -8.40 -19.46
N GLU A 27 -5.32 -9.58 -18.95
CA GLU A 27 -6.64 -9.86 -18.37
C GLU A 27 -6.85 -9.11 -17.06
N VAL A 28 -5.84 -9.13 -16.18
CA VAL A 28 -5.91 -8.42 -14.91
C VAL A 28 -5.93 -6.90 -15.12
N ARG A 29 -5.22 -6.38 -16.12
CA ARG A 29 -5.32 -4.96 -16.50
C ARG A 29 -6.71 -4.58 -17.00
N HIS A 30 -7.30 -5.41 -17.85
CA HIS A 30 -8.65 -5.18 -18.31
C HIS A 30 -9.65 -5.11 -17.14
N LEU A 31 -9.53 -6.05 -16.19
CA LEU A 31 -10.37 -6.04 -14.98
C LEU A 31 -10.12 -4.82 -14.09
N TYR A 32 -8.86 -4.41 -13.95
CA TYR A 32 -8.51 -3.18 -13.24
C TYR A 32 -9.14 -1.95 -13.89
N ASP A 33 -9.13 -1.84 -15.22
CA ASP A 33 -9.73 -0.73 -15.94
C ASP A 33 -11.26 -0.69 -15.79
N LEU A 34 -11.91 -1.86 -15.74
CA LEU A 34 -13.34 -1.96 -15.49
C LEU A 34 -13.76 -1.67 -14.05
N ALA A 35 -12.87 -1.90 -13.08
CA ALA A 35 -13.19 -1.82 -11.65
C ALA A 35 -12.17 -0.98 -10.87
N ARG A 36 -11.80 0.19 -11.38
CA ARG A 36 -10.79 1.10 -10.76
C ARG A 36 -11.13 1.59 -9.36
N SER A 37 -12.39 1.51 -8.95
CA SER A 37 -12.82 1.84 -7.58
C SER A 37 -12.74 0.65 -6.62
N SER A 38 -12.38 -0.54 -7.10
CA SER A 38 -12.25 -1.76 -6.29
C SER A 38 -10.84 -1.95 -5.80
N MET A 39 -10.64 -2.11 -4.49
CA MET A 39 -9.34 -2.43 -3.92
C MET A 39 -8.83 -3.80 -4.37
N GLN A 40 -9.73 -4.76 -4.58
CA GLN A 40 -9.38 -6.09 -5.05
C GLN A 40 -8.72 -6.06 -6.43
N SER A 41 -9.20 -5.18 -7.33
CA SER A 41 -8.57 -5.03 -8.66
C SER A 41 -7.16 -4.43 -8.58
N HIS A 42 -6.91 -3.52 -7.63
CA HIS A 42 -5.57 -3.00 -7.36
C HIS A 42 -4.64 -4.09 -6.84
N PHE A 43 -5.10 -4.86 -5.86
CA PHE A 43 -4.30 -5.94 -5.29
C PHE A 43 -3.95 -7.01 -6.31
N ALA A 44 -4.91 -7.42 -7.14
CA ALA A 44 -4.67 -8.40 -8.19
C ALA A 44 -3.61 -7.91 -9.19
N LEU A 45 -3.74 -6.65 -9.66
CA LEU A 45 -2.78 -6.09 -10.60
C LEU A 45 -1.40 -5.91 -9.97
N ILE A 46 -1.30 -5.40 -8.74
CA ILE A 46 -0.04 -5.27 -8.01
C ILE A 46 0.65 -6.62 -7.83
N ASN A 47 -0.10 -7.68 -7.51
CA ASN A 47 0.47 -9.01 -7.35
C ASN A 47 1.08 -9.55 -8.65
N VAL A 48 0.39 -9.42 -9.78
CA VAL A 48 0.91 -9.84 -11.08
C VAL A 48 2.12 -9.02 -11.47
N LEU A 49 2.06 -7.69 -11.31
CA LEU A 49 3.18 -6.79 -11.60
C LEU A 49 4.41 -7.10 -10.73
N ALA A 50 4.22 -7.47 -9.46
CA ALA A 50 5.31 -7.83 -8.57
C ALA A 50 6.01 -9.13 -9.01
N ARG A 51 5.25 -10.10 -9.50
CA ARG A 51 5.83 -11.35 -10.06
C ARG A 51 6.58 -11.11 -11.37
N LEU A 52 6.25 -10.05 -12.08
CA LEU A 52 6.92 -9.62 -13.32
C LEU A 52 7.99 -8.55 -13.08
N GLU A 53 8.28 -8.21 -11.82
CA GLU A 53 9.27 -7.18 -11.43
C GLU A 53 9.02 -5.81 -12.08
N ARG A 54 7.74 -5.49 -12.36
CA ARG A 54 7.34 -4.21 -12.98
C ARG A 54 7.08 -3.14 -11.92
N PHE A 55 8.13 -2.74 -11.23
CA PHE A 55 8.04 -1.91 -10.01
C PHE A 55 7.49 -0.51 -10.26
N ASP A 56 7.85 0.14 -11.36
CA ASP A 56 7.31 1.47 -11.70
C ASP A 56 5.78 1.45 -11.82
N GLU A 57 5.23 0.38 -12.39
CA GLU A 57 3.79 0.23 -12.53
C GLU A 57 3.10 -0.10 -11.20
N ILE A 58 3.77 -0.83 -10.30
CA ILE A 58 3.29 -1.03 -8.93
C ILE A 58 3.13 0.32 -8.24
N ILE A 59 4.12 1.22 -8.39
CA ILE A 59 4.07 2.56 -7.82
C ILE A 59 2.83 3.31 -8.31
N GLU A 60 2.55 3.32 -9.61
CA GLU A 60 1.40 4.01 -10.19
C GLU A 60 0.06 3.43 -9.68
N VAL A 61 -0.09 2.10 -9.69
CA VAL A 61 -1.32 1.42 -9.25
C VAL A 61 -1.55 1.61 -7.75
N ALA A 62 -0.49 1.48 -6.94
CA ALA A 62 -0.59 1.64 -5.49
C ALA A 62 -0.88 3.10 -5.08
N ARG A 63 -0.29 4.10 -5.77
CA ARG A 63 -0.63 5.52 -5.59
C ARG A 63 -2.09 5.79 -5.87
N HIS A 64 -2.63 5.22 -6.94
CA HIS A 64 -4.06 5.34 -7.23
C HIS A 64 -4.90 4.67 -6.15
N GLY A 65 -4.51 3.48 -5.70
CA GLY A 65 -5.18 2.76 -4.62
C GLY A 65 -5.24 3.55 -3.32
N LEU A 66 -4.16 4.22 -2.92
CA LEU A 66 -4.12 5.04 -1.69
C LEU A 66 -5.15 6.18 -1.69
N ARG A 67 -5.51 6.75 -2.85
CA ARG A 67 -6.54 7.79 -2.96
C ARG A 67 -7.96 7.31 -2.65
N ILE A 68 -8.21 6.02 -2.83
CA ILE A 68 -9.54 5.42 -2.65
C ILE A 68 -9.61 4.46 -1.46
N ALA A 69 -8.47 4.08 -0.88
CA ALA A 69 -8.42 3.19 0.27
C ALA A 69 -9.03 3.85 1.50
N SER A 70 -9.93 3.14 2.18
CA SER A 70 -10.65 3.62 3.37
C SER A 70 -10.46 2.71 4.58
N ASP A 71 -9.96 1.51 4.39
CA ASP A 71 -9.70 0.57 5.48
C ASP A 71 -8.20 0.43 5.76
N ARG A 72 -7.87 0.10 7.00
CA ARG A 72 -6.51 0.02 7.52
C ARG A 72 -5.68 -1.06 6.83
N SER A 73 -6.28 -2.20 6.54
CA SER A 73 -5.58 -3.34 5.94
C SER A 73 -5.17 -3.01 4.51
N ALA A 74 -6.08 -2.42 3.72
CA ALA A 74 -5.81 -1.97 2.37
C ALA A 74 -4.69 -0.90 2.34
N ILE A 75 -4.75 0.09 3.23
CA ILE A 75 -3.73 1.13 3.36
C ILE A 75 -2.38 0.49 3.71
N GLY A 76 -2.34 -0.43 4.66
CA GLY A 76 -1.14 -1.14 5.07
C GLY A 76 -0.52 -1.93 3.92
N TYR A 77 -1.32 -2.69 3.19
CA TYR A 77 -0.87 -3.43 2.03
C TYR A 77 -0.28 -2.51 0.95
N LEU A 78 -0.94 -1.39 0.64
CA LEU A 78 -0.48 -0.46 -0.39
C LEU A 78 0.84 0.21 -0.01
N PHE A 79 1.00 0.66 1.24
CA PHE A 79 2.27 1.21 1.70
C PHE A 79 3.39 0.17 1.69
N TYR A 80 3.09 -1.07 2.09
CA TYR A 80 4.04 -2.17 2.02
C TYR A 80 4.51 -2.42 0.57
N ARG A 81 3.57 -2.47 -0.39
CA ARG A 81 3.90 -2.68 -1.81
C ARG A 81 4.63 -1.49 -2.44
N LEU A 82 4.30 -0.27 -2.04
CA LEU A 82 5.04 0.92 -2.44
C LEU A 82 6.47 0.90 -1.92
N ALA A 83 6.66 0.54 -0.65
CA ALA A 83 7.98 0.45 -0.05
C ALA A 83 8.85 -0.56 -0.82
N PHE A 84 8.32 -1.75 -1.07
CA PHE A 84 9.00 -2.78 -1.84
C PHE A 84 9.35 -2.31 -3.26
N ALA A 85 8.41 -1.66 -3.95
CA ALA A 85 8.64 -1.16 -5.29
C ALA A 85 9.67 -0.03 -5.32
N TYR A 86 9.61 0.93 -4.39
CA TYR A 86 10.61 2.00 -4.29
C TYR A 86 12.00 1.45 -3.97
N TRP A 87 12.11 0.44 -3.10
CA TRP A 87 13.39 -0.20 -2.80
C TRP A 87 14.01 -0.79 -4.08
N ASN A 88 13.24 -1.53 -4.86
CA ASN A 88 13.71 -2.11 -6.13
C ASN A 88 13.97 -1.08 -7.23
N CYS A 89 13.45 0.14 -7.12
CA CYS A 89 13.76 1.29 -7.97
C CYS A 89 14.91 2.17 -7.44
N ASP A 90 15.66 1.71 -6.43
CA ASP A 90 16.77 2.43 -5.78
C ASP A 90 16.34 3.77 -5.13
N GLN A 91 15.05 3.90 -4.79
CA GLN A 91 14.50 5.06 -4.09
C GLN A 91 14.39 4.78 -2.59
N LEU A 92 15.54 4.55 -1.94
CA LEU A 92 15.65 3.95 -0.62
C LEU A 92 14.98 4.80 0.48
N GLU A 93 15.09 6.14 0.40
CA GLU A 93 14.45 7.04 1.36
C GLU A 93 12.92 6.97 1.30
N LEU A 94 12.35 6.88 0.10
CA LEU A 94 10.91 6.71 -0.10
C LEU A 94 10.45 5.32 0.36
N ALA A 95 11.23 4.29 0.08
CA ALA A 95 10.96 2.95 0.56
C ALA A 95 10.90 2.92 2.09
N LEU A 96 11.90 3.50 2.75
CA LEU A 96 11.97 3.57 4.22
C LEU A 96 10.79 4.35 4.81
N ALA A 97 10.42 5.47 4.19
CA ALA A 97 9.26 6.25 4.60
C ALA A 97 7.95 5.47 4.44
N CYS A 98 7.79 4.74 3.34
CA CYS A 98 6.60 3.89 3.12
C CYS A 98 6.52 2.75 4.13
N TYR A 99 7.61 2.02 4.40
CA TYR A 99 7.64 0.99 5.45
C TYR A 99 7.27 1.55 6.83
N ARG A 100 7.74 2.76 7.16
CA ARG A 100 7.42 3.42 8.43
C ARG A 100 5.92 3.70 8.60
N LEU A 101 5.20 3.90 7.49
CA LEU A 101 3.76 4.21 7.48
C LEU A 101 2.87 2.95 7.42
N VAL A 102 3.44 1.75 7.30
CA VAL A 102 2.64 0.51 7.38
C VAL A 102 2.09 0.35 8.80
N PRO A 103 0.77 0.18 8.96
CA PRO A 103 0.16 0.00 10.27
C PRO A 103 0.65 -1.25 10.98
N ARG A 104 0.95 -1.14 12.26
CA ARG A 104 1.35 -2.28 13.09
C ARG A 104 0.15 -3.16 13.44
N GLY A 105 0.43 -4.44 13.72
CA GLY A 105 -0.59 -5.39 14.22
C GLY A 105 -1.31 -6.18 13.14
N GLU A 106 -0.89 -6.06 11.90
CA GLU A 106 -1.35 -6.89 10.78
C GLU A 106 -0.17 -7.66 10.16
N GLU A 107 -0.43 -8.66 9.32
CA GLU A 107 0.61 -9.47 8.68
C GLU A 107 1.59 -8.60 7.86
N SER A 108 1.05 -7.66 7.07
CA SER A 108 1.87 -6.69 6.33
C SER A 108 2.76 -5.84 7.24
N GLY A 109 2.31 -5.54 8.47
CA GLY A 109 3.07 -4.76 9.44
C GLY A 109 4.27 -5.52 10.02
N SER A 110 4.15 -6.83 10.22
CA SER A 110 5.26 -7.67 10.71
C SER A 110 6.35 -7.78 9.65
N ASN A 111 5.99 -8.09 8.40
CA ASN A 111 6.92 -8.17 7.28
C ASN A 111 7.58 -6.81 6.99
N ALA A 112 6.80 -5.73 7.05
CA ALA A 112 7.31 -4.38 6.84
C ALA A 112 8.40 -3.98 7.86
N LEU A 113 8.29 -4.41 9.12
CA LEU A 113 9.31 -4.13 10.13
C LEU A 113 10.62 -4.85 9.84
N GLU A 114 10.56 -6.10 9.43
CA GLU A 114 11.73 -6.89 9.08
C GLU A 114 12.43 -6.33 7.84
N GLU A 115 11.68 -6.05 6.79
CA GLU A 115 12.21 -5.47 5.55
C GLU A 115 12.74 -4.04 5.78
N MET A 116 12.07 -3.22 6.59
CA MET A 116 12.57 -1.90 6.98
C MET A 116 13.93 -2.01 7.68
N GLN A 117 14.10 -2.98 8.58
CA GLN A 117 15.37 -3.18 9.25
C GLN A 117 16.46 -3.63 8.26
N GLY A 118 16.14 -4.48 7.30
CA GLY A 118 17.03 -4.88 6.22
C GLY A 118 17.50 -3.67 5.40
N LEU A 119 16.56 -2.83 4.98
CA LEU A 119 16.83 -1.61 4.22
C LEU A 119 17.69 -0.61 5.03
N MET A 120 17.38 -0.41 6.32
CA MET A 120 18.18 0.45 7.19
C MET A 120 19.63 -0.02 7.29
N ASN A 121 19.85 -1.34 7.40
CA ASN A 121 21.19 -1.91 7.44
C ASN A 121 21.94 -1.67 6.12
N GLU A 122 21.27 -1.81 4.98
CA GLU A 122 21.81 -1.50 3.65
C GLU A 122 22.21 -0.03 3.51
N MET A 123 21.37 0.87 4.00
CA MET A 123 21.62 2.32 3.99
C MET A 123 22.63 2.77 5.05
N GLY A 124 23.00 1.93 6.00
CA GLY A 124 23.85 2.31 7.15
C GLY A 124 23.15 3.26 8.13
N VAL A 125 21.83 3.22 8.20
CA VAL A 125 21.00 4.06 9.08
C VAL A 125 20.66 3.28 10.35
N ASN A 126 20.92 3.87 11.52
CA ASN A 126 20.72 3.19 12.81
C ASN A 126 19.32 3.40 13.41
N GLU A 127 18.64 4.47 13.04
CA GLU A 127 17.32 4.80 13.56
C GLU A 127 16.32 5.00 12.41
N PRO A 128 15.11 4.43 12.51
CA PRO A 128 14.08 4.65 11.52
C PRO A 128 13.62 6.11 11.53
N PRO A 129 13.10 6.63 10.40
CA PRO A 129 12.53 7.97 10.37
C PRO A 129 11.39 8.08 11.38
N THR A 130 11.18 9.26 11.94
CA THR A 130 9.96 9.52 12.70
C THR A 130 8.74 9.39 11.79
N PHE A 131 7.55 9.29 12.39
CA PHE A 131 6.32 9.23 11.59
C PHE A 131 6.13 10.54 10.79
N GLU A 132 6.43 11.68 11.39
CA GLU A 132 6.36 13.00 10.79
C GLU A 132 7.32 13.14 9.60
N ASP A 133 8.57 12.70 9.77
CA ASP A 133 9.58 12.73 8.69
C ASP A 133 9.15 11.84 7.51
N ALA A 134 8.60 10.66 7.79
CA ALA A 134 8.09 9.76 6.75
C ALA A 134 6.93 10.39 5.97
N VAL A 135 5.98 11.02 6.67
CA VAL A 135 4.87 11.76 6.05
C VAL A 135 5.38 12.91 5.18
N GLU A 136 6.37 13.67 5.66
CA GLU A 136 6.93 14.79 4.91
C GLU A 136 7.66 14.30 3.64
N THR A 137 8.44 13.22 3.76
CA THR A 137 9.15 12.59 2.63
C THR A 137 8.17 12.17 1.55
N ILE A 138 7.09 11.50 1.93
CA ILE A 138 6.03 11.06 1.01
C ILE A 138 5.34 12.25 0.33
N ARG A 139 5.02 13.31 1.06
CA ARG A 139 4.42 14.52 0.49
C ARG A 139 5.33 15.21 -0.51
N LYS A 140 6.61 15.34 -0.20
CA LYS A 140 7.62 15.92 -1.12
C LYS A 140 7.71 15.13 -2.43
N ALA A 141 7.52 13.81 -2.37
CA ALA A 141 7.44 12.95 -3.55
C ALA A 141 6.08 13.01 -4.29
N GLY A 142 5.15 13.85 -3.84
CA GLY A 142 3.84 14.00 -4.45
C GLY A 142 2.91 12.79 -4.26
N LEU A 143 3.13 11.97 -3.22
CA LEU A 143 2.17 10.95 -2.83
C LEU A 143 1.06 11.59 -1.99
N GLU A 144 -0.17 11.27 -2.37
CA GLU A 144 -1.33 11.63 -1.58
C GLU A 144 -1.52 10.59 -0.47
N LEU A 145 -1.66 11.07 0.75
CA LEU A 145 -2.05 10.20 1.87
C LEU A 145 -3.53 9.80 1.72
N PRO A 146 -3.90 8.60 2.19
CA PRO A 146 -5.28 8.16 2.14
C PRO A 146 -6.19 9.17 2.84
N PRO A 147 -7.44 9.32 2.38
CA PRO A 147 -8.38 10.25 3.00
C PRO A 147 -8.64 9.85 4.44
N VAL A 148 -8.67 10.83 5.33
CA VAL A 148 -9.14 10.61 6.70
C VAL A 148 -10.61 10.20 6.63
N PRO A 149 -11.03 9.12 7.30
CA PRO A 149 -12.44 8.76 7.35
C PRO A 149 -13.29 9.96 7.76
N ALA A 150 -14.31 10.29 6.98
CA ALA A 150 -15.27 11.32 7.35
C ALA A 150 -16.00 10.83 8.61
N VAL A 151 -15.58 11.29 9.77
CA VAL A 151 -16.08 10.79 11.03
C VAL A 151 -17.21 11.71 11.48
N THR A 152 -18.38 11.14 11.57
CA THR A 152 -19.51 11.67 12.34
C THR A 152 -19.18 11.61 13.85
N ASN A 153 -20.09 11.79 14.72
CA ASN A 153 -20.00 11.97 16.18
C ASN A 153 -19.03 11.07 17.03
N GLN A 154 -18.15 10.31 16.39
CA GLN A 154 -17.14 9.44 17.03
C GLN A 154 -15.69 9.88 16.73
N LEU A 155 -15.49 11.16 16.43
CA LEU A 155 -14.17 11.73 16.09
C LEU A 155 -13.10 11.43 17.14
N ALA A 156 -13.45 11.52 18.40
CA ALA A 156 -12.51 11.24 19.49
C ALA A 156 -12.09 9.77 19.56
N ASP A 157 -13.03 8.85 19.41
CA ASP A 157 -12.75 7.40 19.44
C ASP A 157 -11.96 6.98 18.21
N ALA A 158 -12.30 7.54 17.03
CA ALA A 158 -11.55 7.30 15.83
C ALA A 158 -10.13 7.89 15.91
N ALA A 159 -9.95 9.07 16.50
CA ALA A 159 -8.64 9.66 16.72
C ALA A 159 -7.78 8.80 17.66
N VAL A 160 -8.35 8.29 18.75
CA VAL A 160 -7.66 7.37 19.66
C VAL A 160 -7.26 6.09 18.95
N GLN A 161 -8.17 5.47 18.20
CA GLN A 161 -7.85 4.27 17.41
C GLN A 161 -6.77 4.51 16.37
N LEU A 162 -6.78 5.68 15.72
CA LEU A 162 -5.75 6.04 14.75
C LEU A 162 -4.38 6.25 15.42
N VAL A 163 -4.35 6.86 16.60
CA VAL A 163 -3.12 7.00 17.41
C VAL A 163 -2.60 5.63 17.83
N ASP A 164 -3.44 4.79 18.41
CA ASP A 164 -3.09 3.45 18.87
C ASP A 164 -2.58 2.57 17.71
N ASN A 165 -3.06 2.83 16.52
CA ASN A 165 -2.67 2.14 15.30
C ASN A 165 -1.47 2.78 14.57
N GLY A 166 -0.89 3.84 15.10
CA GLY A 166 0.25 4.55 14.50
C GLY A 166 -0.12 5.54 13.39
N PHE A 167 -1.38 5.89 13.22
CA PHE A 167 -1.85 6.89 12.26
C PHE A 167 -1.98 8.28 12.89
N PHE A 168 -0.95 8.75 13.59
CA PHE A 168 -0.97 10.05 14.28
C PHE A 168 -1.38 11.22 13.39
N PHE A 169 -0.97 11.21 12.12
CA PHE A 169 -1.36 12.25 11.17
C PHE A 169 -2.86 12.26 10.89
N LEU A 170 -3.46 11.08 10.66
CA LEU A 170 -4.89 10.93 10.42
C LEU A 170 -5.69 11.27 11.68
N ALA A 171 -5.19 10.87 12.86
CA ALA A 171 -5.78 11.24 14.15
C ALA A 171 -5.83 12.76 14.34
N ARG A 172 -4.75 13.47 13.99
CA ARG A 172 -4.67 14.93 14.07
C ARG A 172 -5.68 15.62 13.15
N GLY A 173 -5.94 15.07 11.97
CA GLY A 173 -6.98 15.54 11.07
C GLY A 173 -8.42 15.32 11.56
N CYS A 174 -8.62 14.41 12.53
CA CYS A 174 -9.92 14.16 13.14
C CYS A 174 -10.27 15.14 14.29
N ILE A 175 -9.25 15.82 14.85
CA ILE A 175 -9.41 16.70 16.03
C ILE A 175 -9.57 18.18 15.63
N PHE A 176 -9.18 18.54 14.43
CA PHE A 176 -9.24 19.88 13.85
C PHE A 176 -10.05 19.93 12.56
#